data_70e2264018341e346e328a259c39667c
#
_entry.id   70e2264018341e346e328a259c39667c
#
_cell.length_a   1.000
_cell.length_b   1.000
_cell.length_c   1.000
_cell.angle_alpha   90.00
_cell.angle_beta   90.00
_cell.angle_gamma   90.00
#
_symmetry.space_group_name_H-M   'P 1'
#
loop_
_entity.id
_entity.type
_entity.pdbx_description
1 polymer ?
#
loop_
_entity_poly.entity_id
_entity_poly.type
_entity_poly.pdbx_seq_one_letter_code
_entity_poly.pdbx_strand_id
1 'polypeptide(L)'
;MKNYNKYIFLLTLLSYVGIFAQEKIDSITKMDADGEGFRTVLVQINNLYIAGQPEKKGLDKLKSLGVTTVVNLRTDGEMNNRDIVPYDEASYIDSLGMKYVHIPLGGKENPYTPEALIKFNEAIKQADGKVLLHCTVAWRASHLWTAYLVKYKGLDIDTAIELGRQINLGTLPLESFLDKKITLKDN
;
A
#
# COMPACT_ATOMS: atom_id res chain seq x y z
N MET A 1 25.82 -69.87 -8.53
CA MET A 1 24.51 -69.30 -8.28
C MET A 1 24.76 -67.92 -7.68
N LYS A 2 24.52 -66.80 -8.48
CA LYS A 2 24.76 -65.40 -8.06
C LYS A 2 23.41 -64.79 -7.67
N ASN A 3 23.28 -64.40 -6.41
CA ASN A 3 22.13 -63.67 -5.93
C ASN A 3 22.28 -62.19 -6.28
N TYR A 4 21.37 -61.67 -7.09
CA TYR A 4 21.24 -60.23 -7.33
C TYR A 4 20.27 -59.63 -6.31
N ASN A 5 20.79 -58.85 -5.36
CA ASN A 5 20.03 -58.01 -4.48
C ASN A 5 19.52 -56.77 -5.24
N LYS A 6 18.21 -56.68 -5.50
CA LYS A 6 17.55 -55.52 -6.04
C LYS A 6 17.31 -54.50 -4.92
N TYR A 7 18.11 -53.46 -4.86
CA TYR A 7 17.80 -52.28 -4.06
C TYR A 7 16.73 -51.46 -4.79
N ILE A 8 15.49 -51.49 -4.25
CA ILE A 8 14.43 -50.60 -4.68
C ILE A 8 14.66 -49.28 -3.96
N PHE A 9 15.12 -48.24 -4.73
CA PHE A 9 15.19 -46.88 -4.24
C PHE A 9 13.78 -46.28 -4.32
N LEU A 10 13.09 -46.17 -3.16
CA LEU A 10 11.83 -45.48 -3.04
C LEU A 10 12.13 -43.99 -2.95
N LEU A 11 12.03 -43.27 -4.10
CA LEU A 11 12.09 -41.80 -4.15
C LEU A 11 10.75 -41.25 -3.60
N THR A 12 10.71 -40.91 -2.32
CA THR A 12 9.64 -40.12 -1.74
C THR A 12 9.80 -38.67 -2.20
N LEU A 13 9.01 -38.29 -3.22
CA LEU A 13 8.84 -36.90 -3.61
C LEU A 13 8.05 -36.19 -2.48
N LEU A 14 8.76 -35.55 -1.56
CA LEU A 14 8.16 -34.59 -0.64
C LEU A 14 7.74 -33.36 -1.45
N SER A 15 6.46 -33.32 -1.85
CA SER A 15 5.83 -32.11 -2.35
C SER A 15 5.79 -31.09 -1.21
N TYR A 16 6.71 -30.16 -1.20
CA TYR A 16 6.68 -28.98 -0.34
C TYR A 16 5.53 -28.09 -0.84
N VAL A 17 4.33 -28.34 -0.38
CA VAL A 17 3.24 -27.37 -0.49
C VAL A 17 3.59 -26.28 0.51
N GLY A 18 4.23 -25.21 0.02
CA GLY A 18 4.42 -24.00 0.79
C GLY A 18 3.03 -23.45 1.15
N ILE A 19 2.60 -23.71 2.37
CA ILE A 19 1.46 -22.99 2.96
C ILE A 19 1.94 -21.56 3.12
N PHE A 20 1.68 -20.73 2.13
CA PHE A 20 1.75 -19.27 2.30
C PHE A 20 0.67 -18.96 3.34
N ALA A 21 1.09 -18.75 4.58
CA ALA A 21 0.20 -18.19 5.58
C ALA A 21 -0.30 -16.85 5.03
N GLN A 22 -1.58 -16.80 4.67
CA GLN A 22 -2.23 -15.57 4.22
C GLN A 22 -2.14 -14.61 5.42
N GLU A 23 -1.36 -13.55 5.28
CA GLU A 23 -1.18 -12.55 6.32
C GLU A 23 -2.56 -11.96 6.63
N LYS A 24 -3.07 -12.28 7.81
CA LYS A 24 -4.38 -11.79 8.24
C LYS A 24 -4.32 -10.27 8.31
N ILE A 25 -5.19 -9.62 7.56
CA ILE A 25 -5.37 -8.18 7.70
C ILE A 25 -6.07 -7.96 9.03
N ASP A 26 -5.35 -7.33 9.95
CA ASP A 26 -5.94 -6.89 11.21
C ASP A 26 -6.97 -5.79 10.94
N SER A 27 -7.74 -5.45 11.96
CA SER A 27 -8.78 -4.43 11.85
C SER A 27 -8.22 -3.09 11.36
N ILE A 28 -8.97 -2.40 10.50
CA ILE A 28 -8.69 -1.02 10.12
C ILE A 28 -9.02 -0.13 11.33
N THR A 29 -8.00 0.48 11.93
CA THR A 29 -8.16 1.40 13.05
C THR A 29 -8.25 2.83 12.50
N LYS A 30 -9.42 3.48 12.65
CA LYS A 30 -9.61 4.89 12.30
C LYS A 30 -9.05 5.76 13.42
N MET A 31 -8.33 6.81 13.04
CA MET A 31 -7.72 7.78 13.93
C MET A 31 -8.33 9.18 13.68
N ASP A 32 -8.14 10.10 14.62
CA ASP A 32 -8.55 11.49 14.45
C ASP A 32 -7.59 12.20 13.49
N ALA A 33 -7.98 12.24 12.22
CA ALA A 33 -7.14 12.78 11.17
C ALA A 33 -6.82 14.28 11.39
N ASP A 34 -7.81 15.09 11.71
CA ASP A 34 -7.66 16.54 11.88
C ASP A 34 -6.81 16.86 13.10
N GLY A 35 -7.10 16.27 14.25
CA GLY A 35 -6.33 16.41 15.48
C GLY A 35 -4.87 16.00 15.31
N GLU A 36 -4.61 14.94 14.55
CA GLU A 36 -3.26 14.41 14.28
C GLU A 36 -2.54 15.09 13.09
N GLY A 37 -3.17 16.06 12.41
CA GLY A 37 -2.53 16.81 11.31
C GLY A 37 -2.58 16.12 9.96
N PHE A 38 -3.71 15.51 9.64
CA PHE A 38 -3.96 14.89 8.34
C PHE A 38 -5.28 15.38 7.76
N ARG A 39 -5.31 15.54 6.46
CA ARG A 39 -6.52 15.96 5.77
C ARG A 39 -7.50 14.79 5.63
N THR A 40 -8.67 14.90 6.26
CA THR A 40 -9.85 14.02 6.15
C THR A 40 -9.73 12.60 6.66
N VAL A 41 -8.65 11.89 6.36
CA VAL A 41 -8.51 10.45 6.64
C VAL A 41 -7.14 10.16 7.26
N LEU A 42 -7.16 9.38 8.32
CA LEU A 42 -6.00 8.69 8.88
C LEU A 42 -6.45 7.33 9.41
N VAL A 43 -5.91 6.27 8.88
CA VAL A 43 -6.15 4.91 9.36
C VAL A 43 -4.84 4.16 9.54
N GLN A 44 -4.81 3.23 10.49
CA GLN A 44 -3.72 2.28 10.69
C GLN A 44 -4.20 0.86 10.38
N ILE A 45 -3.39 0.12 9.65
CA ILE A 45 -3.60 -1.28 9.27
C ILE A 45 -2.25 -1.98 9.43
N ASN A 46 -2.07 -2.78 10.49
CA ASN A 46 -0.78 -3.40 10.80
C ASN A 46 0.38 -2.35 10.79
N ASN A 47 1.37 -2.53 9.92
CA ASN A 47 2.50 -1.62 9.75
C ASN A 47 2.28 -0.52 8.69
N LEU A 48 1.07 -0.34 8.21
CA LEU A 48 0.73 0.67 7.20
C LEU A 48 -0.21 1.72 7.77
N TYR A 49 0.11 2.99 7.55
CA TYR A 49 -0.81 4.10 7.69
C TYR A 49 -1.31 4.53 6.30
N ILE A 50 -2.60 4.77 6.16
CA ILE A 50 -3.18 5.37 4.95
C ILE A 50 -3.86 6.67 5.34
N ALA A 51 -3.49 7.75 4.63
CA ALA A 51 -3.93 9.09 5.03
C ALA A 51 -4.22 10.02 3.85
N GLY A 52 -4.92 11.12 4.16
CA GLY A 52 -4.90 12.34 3.36
C GLY A 52 -3.57 13.08 3.51
N GLN A 53 -3.48 14.28 2.92
CA GLN A 53 -2.26 15.10 2.97
C GLN A 53 -1.83 15.34 4.43
N PRO A 54 -0.61 14.97 4.82
CA PRO A 54 -0.08 15.30 6.13
C PRO A 54 0.31 16.79 6.24
N GLU A 55 0.21 17.33 7.43
CA GLU A 55 0.94 18.50 7.90
C GLU A 55 2.26 18.06 8.53
N LYS A 56 3.18 18.99 8.78
CA LYS A 56 4.45 18.68 9.46
C LYS A 56 4.23 17.96 10.80
N LYS A 57 3.27 18.44 11.63
CA LYS A 57 2.95 17.81 12.93
C LYS A 57 2.52 16.35 12.78
N GLY A 58 1.80 16.01 11.71
CA GLY A 58 1.39 14.64 11.43
C GLY A 58 2.57 13.74 11.03
N LEU A 59 3.52 14.26 10.26
CA LEU A 59 4.76 13.54 9.93
C LEU A 59 5.63 13.32 11.17
N ASP A 60 5.78 14.33 12.04
CA ASP A 60 6.50 14.20 13.33
C ASP A 60 5.88 13.11 14.20
N LYS A 61 4.54 13.11 14.30
CA LYS A 61 3.80 12.09 15.05
C LYS A 61 4.04 10.70 14.50
N LEU A 62 3.89 10.50 13.18
CA LEU A 62 4.11 9.19 12.57
C LEU A 62 5.56 8.72 12.67
N LYS A 63 6.54 9.63 12.58
CA LYS A 63 7.94 9.31 12.87
C LYS A 63 8.09 8.74 14.28
N SER A 64 7.47 9.37 15.29
CA SER A 64 7.52 8.88 16.68
C SER A 64 6.83 7.51 16.87
N LEU A 65 5.87 7.16 15.99
CA LEU A 65 5.18 5.88 15.97
C LEU A 65 5.90 4.79 15.15
N GLY A 66 7.09 5.09 14.64
CA GLY A 66 7.95 4.14 13.94
C GLY A 66 7.75 4.10 12.43
N VAL A 67 7.15 5.13 11.82
CA VAL A 67 7.17 5.28 10.36
C VAL A 67 8.58 5.61 9.90
N THR A 68 9.07 4.85 8.93
CA THR A 68 10.41 5.03 8.33
C THR A 68 10.34 5.36 6.85
N THR A 69 9.18 5.13 6.22
CA THR A 69 8.99 5.35 4.78
C THR A 69 7.66 6.05 4.52
N VAL A 70 7.69 7.09 3.70
CA VAL A 70 6.51 7.83 3.24
C VAL A 70 6.37 7.65 1.74
N VAL A 71 5.21 7.15 1.31
CA VAL A 71 4.83 6.99 -0.10
C VAL A 71 3.79 8.04 -0.45
N ASN A 72 4.17 8.99 -1.29
CA ASN A 72 3.31 10.08 -1.76
C ASN A 72 2.81 9.79 -3.18
N LEU A 73 1.48 9.87 -3.37
CA LEU A 73 0.81 9.63 -4.65
C LEU A 73 0.34 10.92 -5.35
N ARG A 74 0.67 12.09 -4.80
CA ARG A 74 0.28 13.36 -5.41
C ARG A 74 1.21 13.71 -6.56
N THR A 75 0.68 14.42 -7.55
CA THR A 75 1.47 14.87 -8.71
C THR A 75 2.45 15.99 -8.32
N ASP A 76 3.49 16.18 -9.13
CA ASP A 76 4.44 17.31 -8.95
C ASP A 76 3.73 18.65 -8.91
N GLY A 77 2.73 18.87 -9.79
CA GLY A 77 1.93 20.09 -9.81
C GLY A 77 1.18 20.35 -8.51
N GLU A 78 0.65 19.29 -7.88
CA GLU A 78 0.02 19.41 -6.54
C GLU A 78 1.06 19.70 -5.46
N MET A 79 2.20 19.05 -5.49
CA MET A 79 3.24 19.17 -4.46
C MET A 79 4.01 20.50 -4.54
N ASN A 80 4.12 21.08 -5.72
CA ASN A 80 4.76 22.38 -5.94
C ASN A 80 3.83 23.57 -5.67
N ASN A 81 2.54 23.35 -5.53
CA ASN A 81 1.57 24.40 -5.19
C ASN A 81 1.61 24.68 -3.68
N ARG A 82 2.26 25.78 -3.29
CA ARG A 82 2.45 26.18 -1.88
C ARG A 82 1.17 26.68 -1.19
N ASP A 83 0.12 27.01 -1.95
CA ASP A 83 -1.21 27.31 -1.38
C ASP A 83 -1.92 26.03 -0.87
N ILE A 84 -1.55 24.87 -1.42
CA ILE A 84 -2.13 23.57 -1.09
C ILE A 84 -1.23 22.78 -0.15
N VAL A 85 0.08 22.79 -0.39
CA VAL A 85 1.11 22.14 0.43
C VAL A 85 2.15 23.20 0.81
N PRO A 86 1.99 23.86 1.98
CA PRO A 86 2.75 25.06 2.32
C PRO A 86 4.20 24.78 2.75
N TYR A 87 4.75 23.63 2.42
CA TYR A 87 6.13 23.24 2.72
C TYR A 87 6.66 22.26 1.66
N ASP A 88 7.98 22.11 1.61
CA ASP A 88 8.63 21.06 0.83
C ASP A 88 8.58 19.75 1.62
N GLU A 89 7.67 18.85 1.21
CA GLU A 89 7.44 17.59 1.93
C GLU A 89 8.63 16.64 1.82
N ALA A 90 9.25 16.53 0.65
CA ALA A 90 10.39 15.64 0.44
C ALA A 90 11.57 16.05 1.32
N SER A 91 11.92 17.35 1.32
CA SER A 91 12.98 17.89 2.18
C SER A 91 12.65 17.76 3.67
N TYR A 92 11.38 17.91 4.04
CA TYR A 92 10.98 17.75 5.44
C TYR A 92 11.10 16.29 5.91
N ILE A 93 10.64 15.33 5.10
CA ILE A 93 10.74 13.89 5.38
C ILE A 93 12.20 13.46 5.50
N ASP A 94 13.07 13.96 4.61
CA ASP A 94 14.53 13.71 4.69
C ASP A 94 15.12 14.24 6.00
N SER A 95 14.73 15.45 6.41
CA SER A 95 15.18 16.04 7.70
C SER A 95 14.77 15.23 8.93
N LEU A 96 13.69 14.44 8.82
CA LEU A 96 13.24 13.49 9.85
C LEU A 96 13.98 12.14 9.78
N GLY A 97 14.89 11.96 8.82
CA GLY A 97 15.57 10.69 8.58
C GLY A 97 14.61 9.58 8.13
N MET A 98 13.57 9.92 7.39
CA MET A 98 12.65 8.97 6.76
C MET A 98 12.91 8.90 5.24
N LYS A 99 12.60 7.74 4.65
CA LYS A 99 12.67 7.54 3.20
C LYS A 99 11.42 8.14 2.54
N TYR A 100 11.62 8.96 1.50
CA TYR A 100 10.54 9.47 0.66
C TYR A 100 10.47 8.69 -0.66
N VAL A 101 9.29 8.18 -0.99
CA VAL A 101 9.01 7.46 -2.25
C VAL A 101 7.88 8.18 -2.96
N HIS A 102 8.18 8.77 -4.13
CA HIS A 102 7.21 9.50 -4.93
C HIS A 102 6.69 8.62 -6.06
N ILE A 103 5.38 8.38 -6.08
CA ILE A 103 4.66 7.63 -7.12
C ILE A 103 3.51 8.51 -7.58
N PRO A 104 3.77 9.52 -8.42
CA PRO A 104 2.74 10.47 -8.83
C PRO A 104 1.64 9.77 -9.62
N LEU A 105 0.38 10.01 -9.23
CA LEU A 105 -0.81 9.45 -9.86
C LEU A 105 -1.86 10.53 -10.09
N GLY A 106 -2.41 10.58 -11.30
CA GLY A 106 -3.48 11.50 -11.69
C GLY A 106 -3.18 12.28 -12.96
N GLY A 107 -4.21 12.49 -13.77
CA GLY A 107 -4.08 13.12 -15.06
C GLY A 107 -3.43 12.24 -16.13
N LYS A 108 -3.20 12.83 -17.31
CA LYS A 108 -2.63 12.09 -18.45
C LYS A 108 -1.16 11.75 -18.28
N GLU A 109 -0.42 12.63 -17.60
CA GLU A 109 1.04 12.49 -17.41
C GLU A 109 1.39 11.43 -16.34
N ASN A 110 0.48 11.17 -15.43
CA ASN A 110 0.68 10.24 -14.32
C ASN A 110 -0.49 9.23 -14.24
N PRO A 111 -0.62 8.35 -15.23
CA PRO A 111 -1.74 7.40 -15.29
C PRO A 111 -1.66 6.37 -14.17
N TYR A 112 -2.81 5.79 -13.85
CA TYR A 112 -2.89 4.65 -12.94
C TYR A 112 -2.45 3.38 -13.69
N THR A 113 -1.36 2.76 -13.26
CA THR A 113 -0.77 1.63 -13.98
C THR A 113 -0.31 0.51 -13.03
N PRO A 114 -0.12 -0.73 -13.55
CA PRO A 114 0.48 -1.81 -12.78
C PRO A 114 1.89 -1.49 -12.25
N GLU A 115 2.65 -0.64 -12.95
CA GLU A 115 4.00 -0.21 -12.55
C GLU A 115 3.97 0.61 -11.24
N ALA A 116 2.94 1.44 -11.05
CA ALA A 116 2.75 2.15 -9.78
C ALA A 116 2.52 1.18 -8.63
N LEU A 117 1.75 0.12 -8.86
CA LEU A 117 1.50 -0.93 -7.88
C LEU A 117 2.79 -1.72 -7.56
N ILE A 118 3.63 -1.99 -8.55
CA ILE A 118 4.94 -2.63 -8.36
C ILE A 118 5.82 -1.75 -7.47
N LYS A 119 5.96 -0.45 -7.78
CA LYS A 119 6.74 0.50 -6.98
C LYS A 119 6.26 0.59 -5.53
N PHE A 120 4.95 0.57 -5.31
CA PHE A 120 4.38 0.54 -3.96
C PHE A 120 4.75 -0.76 -3.21
N ASN A 121 4.62 -1.92 -3.84
CA ASN A 121 5.02 -3.19 -3.25
C ASN A 121 6.53 -3.22 -2.89
N GLU A 122 7.38 -2.65 -3.73
CA GLU A 122 8.80 -2.51 -3.46
C GLU A 122 9.06 -1.59 -2.26
N ALA A 123 8.36 -0.45 -2.17
CA ALA A 123 8.47 0.46 -1.05
C ALA A 123 8.11 -0.23 0.28
N ILE A 124 7.03 -1.02 0.31
CA ILE A 124 6.64 -1.81 1.49
C ILE A 124 7.71 -2.85 1.85
N LYS A 125 8.24 -3.59 0.86
CA LYS A 125 9.25 -4.63 1.10
C LYS A 125 10.59 -4.09 1.60
N GLN A 126 10.94 -2.86 1.21
CA GLN A 126 12.20 -2.22 1.56
C GLN A 126 12.12 -1.36 2.82
N ALA A 127 10.94 -1.20 3.41
CA ALA A 127 10.77 -0.41 4.62
C ALA A 127 11.32 -1.17 5.85
N ASP A 128 12.16 -0.51 6.63
CA ASP A 128 12.72 -1.04 7.88
C ASP A 128 11.76 -0.90 9.07
N GLY A 129 10.62 -0.21 8.87
CA GLY A 129 9.61 0.05 9.88
C GLY A 129 8.23 0.21 9.26
N LYS A 130 7.41 1.07 9.87
CA LYS A 130 6.08 1.33 9.33
C LYS A 130 6.12 2.25 8.11
N VAL A 131 5.07 2.17 7.28
CA VAL A 131 4.94 2.95 6.04
C VAL A 131 3.73 3.88 6.15
N LEU A 132 3.87 5.14 5.72
CA LEU A 132 2.76 6.01 5.39
C LEU A 132 2.50 5.97 3.89
N LEU A 133 1.27 5.66 3.48
CA LEU A 133 0.77 5.85 2.11
C LEU A 133 -0.23 6.99 2.10
N HIS A 134 0.00 8.06 1.33
CA HIS A 134 -0.92 9.18 1.30
C HIS A 134 -1.14 9.78 -0.10
N CYS A 135 -2.21 10.53 -0.21
CA CYS A 135 -2.48 11.46 -1.30
C CYS A 135 -3.21 12.69 -0.76
N THR A 136 -4.11 13.32 -1.50
CA THR A 136 -4.84 14.52 -1.00
C THR A 136 -5.85 14.17 0.09
N VAL A 137 -6.69 13.14 -0.12
CA VAL A 137 -7.81 12.73 0.75
C VAL A 137 -7.90 11.21 0.91
N ALA A 138 -6.79 10.50 0.80
CA ALA A 138 -6.66 9.04 0.82
C ALA A 138 -7.38 8.30 -0.34
N TRP A 139 -8.00 8.97 -1.32
CA TRP A 139 -8.74 8.31 -2.39
C TRP A 139 -7.82 7.46 -3.30
N ARG A 140 -6.74 8.04 -3.86
CA ARG A 140 -5.73 7.31 -4.65
C ARG A 140 -5.03 6.23 -3.82
N ALA A 141 -4.76 6.55 -2.55
CA ALA A 141 -4.10 5.65 -1.62
C ALA A 141 -4.93 4.40 -1.33
N SER A 142 -6.25 4.55 -1.10
CA SER A 142 -7.15 3.41 -0.88
C SER A 142 -7.26 2.51 -2.12
N HIS A 143 -7.30 3.07 -3.33
CA HIS A 143 -7.32 2.27 -4.56
C HIS A 143 -6.03 1.49 -4.78
N LEU A 144 -4.87 2.13 -4.60
CA LEU A 144 -3.58 1.48 -4.75
C LEU A 144 -3.41 0.36 -3.72
N TRP A 145 -3.81 0.61 -2.46
CA TRP A 145 -3.79 -0.40 -1.41
C TRP A 145 -4.75 -1.56 -1.69
N THR A 146 -5.98 -1.30 -2.14
CA THR A 146 -6.93 -2.36 -2.53
C THR A 146 -6.36 -3.24 -3.65
N ALA A 147 -5.74 -2.64 -4.67
CA ALA A 147 -5.05 -3.39 -5.71
C ALA A 147 -3.89 -4.22 -5.15
N TYR A 148 -3.14 -3.69 -4.20
CA TYR A 148 -2.07 -4.39 -3.51
C TYR A 148 -2.58 -5.62 -2.75
N LEU A 149 -3.73 -5.53 -2.09
CA LEU A 149 -4.35 -6.65 -1.39
C LEU A 149 -4.66 -7.80 -2.36
N VAL A 150 -5.24 -7.48 -3.50
CA VAL A 150 -5.57 -8.48 -4.54
C VAL A 150 -4.30 -9.09 -5.13
N LYS A 151 -3.35 -8.25 -5.57
CA LYS A 151 -2.19 -8.69 -6.34
C LYS A 151 -1.12 -9.39 -5.52
N TYR A 152 -0.86 -8.88 -4.30
CA TYR A 152 0.29 -9.31 -3.49
C TYR A 152 -0.08 -10.01 -2.18
N LYS A 153 -1.32 -9.83 -1.71
CA LYS A 153 -1.82 -10.52 -0.50
C LYS A 153 -2.79 -11.65 -0.83
N GLY A 154 -3.19 -11.79 -2.11
CA GLY A 154 -4.04 -12.88 -2.58
C GLY A 154 -5.49 -12.80 -2.09
N LEU A 155 -5.97 -11.62 -1.66
CA LEU A 155 -7.37 -11.45 -1.30
C LEU A 155 -8.24 -11.53 -2.56
N ASP A 156 -9.45 -12.08 -2.40
CA ASP A 156 -10.47 -11.92 -3.43
C ASP A 156 -10.86 -10.44 -3.59
N ILE A 157 -11.34 -10.10 -4.78
CA ILE A 157 -11.58 -8.70 -5.15
C ILE A 157 -12.72 -8.07 -4.33
N ASP A 158 -13.76 -8.83 -3.99
CA ASP A 158 -14.92 -8.31 -3.27
C ASP A 158 -14.50 -7.97 -1.82
N THR A 159 -13.77 -8.87 -1.15
CA THR A 159 -13.19 -8.60 0.17
C THR A 159 -12.23 -7.40 0.17
N ALA A 160 -11.37 -7.29 -0.84
CA ALA A 160 -10.43 -6.18 -0.93
C ALA A 160 -11.15 -4.82 -1.14
N ILE A 161 -12.23 -4.81 -1.93
CA ILE A 161 -13.07 -3.62 -2.15
C ILE A 161 -13.77 -3.20 -0.86
N GLU A 162 -14.34 -4.14 -0.10
CA GLU A 162 -14.98 -3.85 1.19
C GLU A 162 -14.00 -3.22 2.18
N LEU A 163 -12.77 -3.70 2.25
CA LEU A 163 -11.72 -3.10 3.06
C LEU A 163 -11.35 -1.70 2.57
N GLY A 164 -11.20 -1.52 1.26
CA GLY A 164 -10.89 -0.22 0.66
C GLY A 164 -11.99 0.83 0.91
N ARG A 165 -13.27 0.44 0.88
CA ARG A 165 -14.42 1.30 1.17
C ARG A 165 -14.43 1.83 2.59
N GLN A 166 -13.88 1.10 3.55
CA GLN A 166 -13.75 1.56 4.93
C GLN A 166 -12.77 2.74 5.06
N ILE A 167 -11.92 2.97 4.04
CA ILE A 167 -10.97 4.08 4.00
C ILE A 167 -11.56 5.22 3.18
N ASN A 168 -11.46 5.16 1.86
CA ASN A 168 -12.01 6.13 0.92
C ASN A 168 -12.02 5.61 -0.52
N LEU A 169 -12.31 4.33 -0.73
CA LEU A 169 -12.41 3.75 -2.07
C LEU A 169 -13.70 4.23 -2.75
N GLY A 170 -13.57 4.80 -3.95
CA GLY A 170 -14.66 5.12 -4.84
C GLY A 170 -14.72 4.17 -6.05
N THR A 171 -15.25 4.66 -7.16
CA THR A 171 -15.26 3.97 -8.46
C THR A 171 -14.01 4.34 -9.25
N LEU A 172 -13.18 3.36 -9.66
CA LEU A 172 -11.98 3.52 -10.50
C LEU A 172 -10.84 4.37 -9.85
N PRO A 173 -9.61 4.03 -9.91
CA PRO A 173 -8.86 3.37 -10.99
C PRO A 173 -8.41 1.92 -10.70
N LEU A 174 -9.13 1.17 -9.89
CA LEU A 174 -8.71 -0.17 -9.48
C LEU A 174 -8.43 -1.10 -10.67
N GLU A 175 -9.26 -1.04 -11.74
CA GLU A 175 -9.07 -1.80 -12.97
C GLU A 175 -7.72 -1.50 -13.64
N SER A 176 -7.32 -0.23 -13.66
CA SER A 176 -6.06 0.20 -14.30
C SER A 176 -4.83 -0.31 -13.54
N PHE A 177 -4.89 -0.38 -12.22
CA PHE A 177 -3.80 -0.94 -11.41
C PHE A 177 -3.65 -2.46 -11.59
N LEU A 178 -4.77 -3.16 -11.77
CA LEU A 178 -4.80 -4.62 -11.87
C LEU A 178 -4.71 -5.11 -13.32
N ASP A 179 -4.79 -4.21 -14.30
CA ASP A 179 -4.92 -4.52 -15.73
C ASP A 179 -6.01 -5.57 -15.98
N LYS A 180 -7.18 -5.36 -15.35
CA LYS A 180 -8.27 -6.31 -15.34
C LYS A 180 -9.62 -5.61 -15.26
N LYS A 181 -10.58 -6.05 -16.10
CA LYS A 181 -11.98 -5.65 -15.96
C LYS A 181 -12.57 -6.17 -14.66
N ILE A 182 -13.21 -5.28 -13.91
CA ILE A 182 -13.83 -5.60 -12.62
C ILE A 182 -15.32 -5.27 -12.72
N THR A 183 -16.15 -6.28 -12.50
CA THR A 183 -17.59 -6.09 -12.36
C THR A 183 -17.88 -5.99 -10.86
N LEU A 184 -18.23 -4.80 -10.39
CA LEU A 184 -18.73 -4.64 -9.04
C LEU A 184 -20.12 -5.27 -8.97
N LYS A 185 -20.32 -6.18 -8.02
CA LYS A 185 -21.66 -6.63 -7.68
C LYS A 185 -22.37 -5.51 -6.96
N ASP A 186 -23.50 -5.07 -7.47
CA ASP A 186 -24.39 -4.17 -6.75
C ASP A 186 -24.91 -4.92 -5.51
N ASN A 187 -24.75 -4.31 -4.33
CA ASN A 187 -25.30 -4.81 -3.07
C ASN A 187 -26.73 -4.30 -2.89
#